data_7170eebd4a7df3a39c0f610efa7bf53f
#
_entry.id   7170eebd4a7df3a39c0f610efa7bf53f
#
_cell.length_a   1.000
_cell.length_b   1.000
_cell.length_c   1.000
_cell.angle_alpha   90.00
_cell.angle_beta   90.00
_cell.angle_gamma   90.00
#
_symmetry.space_group_name_H-M   'P 1'
#
loop_
_entity.id
_entity.type
_entity.pdbx_description
1 polymer ?
#
loop_
_entity_poly.entity_id
_entity_poly.type
_entity_poly.pdbx_seq_one_letter_code
_entity_poly.pdbx_strand_id
1 'polypeptide(L)'
;KHLAELDFLQAQINPHFIYNTLSSIRFLLEMDKVQEAGEMVFYFSKLLRQTLSRSVEFIPLGEELDTLKCYVELQHLRYPDTFDYSCEVDEALRDNTLPKLLLQPVVENSIFHGVGRHKIHIRLRGWLEGDTLILRVEDDGVGISKDKIDQVMNKDLQINRVGLKNVQERIRLNYGPGYGLT
;
A
#
# COMPACT_ATOMS: atom_id res chain seq x y z
N LYS A 1 -28.39 4.94 0.39
CA LYS A 1 -27.42 4.19 1.22
C LYS A 1 -26.56 3.22 0.39
N HIS A 2 -27.17 2.38 -0.47
CA HIS A 2 -26.45 1.38 -1.28
C HIS A 2 -25.55 1.98 -2.37
N LEU A 3 -25.86 3.14 -2.96
CA LEU A 3 -25.01 3.79 -3.97
C LEU A 3 -23.72 4.34 -3.35
N ALA A 4 -23.80 4.96 -2.18
CA ALA A 4 -22.60 5.46 -1.47
C ALA A 4 -21.70 4.32 -0.97
N GLU A 5 -22.27 3.15 -0.65
CA GLU A 5 -21.52 1.94 -0.30
C GLU A 5 -20.83 1.33 -1.54
N LEU A 6 -21.46 1.38 -2.71
CA LEU A 6 -20.87 0.94 -3.98
C LEU A 6 -19.75 1.88 -4.44
N ASP A 7 -19.94 3.18 -4.31
CA ASP A 7 -18.92 4.19 -4.63
C ASP A 7 -17.71 4.09 -3.67
N PHE A 8 -17.95 3.80 -2.38
CA PHE A 8 -16.90 3.56 -1.40
C PHE A 8 -16.12 2.26 -1.69
N LEU A 9 -16.81 1.21 -2.13
CA LEU A 9 -16.18 -0.06 -2.53
C LEU A 9 -15.38 0.08 -3.84
N GLN A 10 -15.89 0.86 -4.80
CA GLN A 10 -15.18 1.16 -6.05
C GLN A 10 -13.92 2.02 -5.80
N ALA A 11 -13.95 2.90 -4.80
CA ALA A 11 -12.80 3.71 -4.41
C ALA A 11 -11.68 2.90 -3.70
N GLN A 12 -12.02 1.75 -3.08
CA GLN A 12 -11.03 0.87 -2.42
C GLN A 12 -10.26 -0.02 -3.41
N ILE A 13 -10.85 -0.33 -4.57
CA ILE A 13 -10.17 -1.09 -5.63
C ILE A 13 -10.00 -0.15 -6.81
N ASN A 14 -8.78 0.26 -7.06
CA ASN A 14 -8.45 1.03 -8.26
C ASN A 14 -8.70 0.14 -9.51
N PRO A 15 -9.71 0.43 -10.36
CA PRO A 15 -9.99 -0.38 -11.55
C PRO A 15 -8.76 -0.51 -12.46
N HIS A 16 -7.95 0.52 -12.53
CA HIS A 16 -6.70 0.54 -13.29
C HIS A 16 -5.69 -0.49 -12.75
N PHE A 17 -5.63 -0.69 -11.42
CA PHE A 17 -4.80 -1.74 -10.82
C PHE A 17 -5.25 -3.13 -11.25
N ILE A 18 -6.57 -3.40 -11.27
CA ILE A 18 -7.13 -4.68 -11.73
C ILE A 18 -6.76 -4.93 -13.19
N TYR A 19 -7.05 -3.98 -14.09
CA TYR A 19 -6.75 -4.11 -15.52
C TYR A 19 -5.26 -4.31 -15.78
N ASN A 20 -4.40 -3.56 -15.10
CA ASN A 20 -2.95 -3.68 -15.24
C ASN A 20 -2.44 -5.03 -14.75
N THR A 21 -2.98 -5.55 -13.65
CA THR A 21 -2.60 -6.88 -13.14
C THR A 21 -3.01 -7.98 -14.11
N LEU A 22 -4.25 -7.95 -14.62
CA LEU A 22 -4.72 -8.91 -15.62
C LEU A 22 -3.90 -8.84 -16.92
N SER A 23 -3.55 -7.63 -17.38
CA SER A 23 -2.70 -7.42 -18.54
C SER A 23 -1.28 -7.99 -18.33
N SER A 24 -0.72 -7.84 -17.12
CA SER A 24 0.58 -8.42 -16.78
C SER A 24 0.54 -9.95 -16.74
N ILE A 25 -0.54 -10.54 -16.20
CA ILE A 25 -0.74 -12.00 -16.21
C ILE A 25 -0.80 -12.51 -17.67
N ARG A 26 -1.59 -11.86 -18.54
CA ARG A 26 -1.66 -12.21 -19.94
C ARG A 26 -0.29 -12.13 -20.62
N PHE A 27 0.45 -11.06 -20.41
CA PHE A 27 1.80 -10.88 -20.95
C PHE A 27 2.77 -11.99 -20.53
N LEU A 28 2.74 -12.40 -19.26
CA LEU A 28 3.55 -13.51 -18.77
C LEU A 28 3.20 -14.83 -19.46
N LEU A 29 1.90 -15.09 -19.69
CA LEU A 29 1.45 -16.27 -20.43
C LEU A 29 1.88 -16.25 -21.90
N GLU A 30 1.82 -15.08 -22.57
CA GLU A 30 2.30 -14.91 -23.95
C GLU A 30 3.82 -15.14 -24.07
N MET A 31 4.58 -14.91 -22.98
CA MET A 31 6.02 -15.19 -22.89
C MET A 31 6.36 -16.59 -22.39
N ASP A 32 5.38 -17.48 -22.28
CA ASP A 32 5.53 -18.85 -21.75
C ASP A 32 6.03 -18.91 -20.27
N LYS A 33 5.84 -17.81 -19.53
CA LYS A 33 6.16 -17.70 -18.10
C LYS A 33 4.96 -18.12 -17.22
N VAL A 34 4.58 -19.39 -17.36
CA VAL A 34 3.35 -19.93 -16.74
C VAL A 34 3.42 -19.93 -15.22
N GLN A 35 4.60 -20.20 -14.64
CA GLN A 35 4.78 -20.22 -13.20
C GLN A 35 4.58 -18.83 -12.60
N GLU A 36 5.26 -17.81 -13.14
CA GLU A 36 5.14 -16.42 -12.67
C GLU A 36 3.72 -15.89 -12.85
N ALA A 37 3.03 -16.26 -13.94
CA ALA A 37 1.63 -15.93 -14.14
C ALA A 37 0.73 -16.57 -13.06
N GLY A 38 0.99 -17.83 -12.70
CA GLY A 38 0.30 -18.54 -11.61
C GLY A 38 0.51 -17.90 -10.26
N GLU A 39 1.75 -17.50 -9.92
CA GLU A 39 2.08 -16.78 -8.70
C GLU A 39 1.35 -15.42 -8.65
N MET A 40 1.32 -14.70 -9.78
CA MET A 40 0.61 -13.43 -9.88
C MET A 40 -0.89 -13.58 -9.63
N VAL A 41 -1.53 -14.61 -10.19
CA VAL A 41 -2.94 -14.95 -9.93
C VAL A 41 -3.16 -15.25 -8.44
N PHE A 42 -2.25 -16.01 -7.81
CA PHE A 42 -2.35 -16.36 -6.40
C PHE A 42 -2.33 -15.10 -5.50
N TYR A 43 -1.32 -14.24 -5.64
CA TYR A 43 -1.21 -13.02 -4.83
C TYR A 43 -2.36 -12.04 -5.11
N PHE A 44 -2.75 -11.90 -6.38
CA PHE A 44 -3.86 -11.04 -6.77
C PHE A 44 -5.20 -11.51 -6.18
N SER A 45 -5.49 -12.80 -6.25
CA SER A 45 -6.70 -13.38 -5.65
C SER A 45 -6.75 -13.18 -4.12
N LYS A 46 -5.60 -13.37 -3.45
CA LYS A 46 -5.49 -13.17 -2.00
C LYS A 46 -5.70 -11.70 -1.63
N LEU A 47 -5.09 -10.77 -2.37
CA LEU A 47 -5.24 -9.33 -2.17
C LEU A 47 -6.70 -8.88 -2.38
N LEU A 48 -7.36 -9.32 -3.45
CA LEU A 48 -8.77 -9.03 -3.71
C LEU A 48 -9.66 -9.51 -2.59
N ARG A 49 -9.46 -10.74 -2.10
CA ARG A 49 -10.26 -11.31 -1.01
C ARG A 49 -10.15 -10.47 0.26
N GLN A 50 -8.95 -10.05 0.63
CA GLN A 50 -8.71 -9.21 1.80
C GLN A 50 -9.30 -7.81 1.63
N THR A 51 -9.19 -7.22 0.44
CA THR A 51 -9.73 -5.90 0.14
C THR A 51 -11.27 -5.88 0.12
N LEU A 52 -11.87 -6.92 -0.46
CA LEU A 52 -13.33 -7.04 -0.62
C LEU A 52 -14.05 -7.56 0.63
N SER A 53 -13.33 -8.04 1.65
CA SER A 53 -13.97 -8.46 2.90
C SER A 53 -14.64 -7.27 3.58
N ARG A 54 -15.98 -7.29 3.63
CA ARG A 54 -16.86 -6.14 3.91
C ARG A 54 -16.98 -5.71 5.36
N SER A 55 -16.50 -6.51 6.33
CA SER A 55 -17.07 -6.46 7.67
C SER A 55 -16.28 -5.70 8.72
N VAL A 56 -15.03 -5.27 8.45
CA VAL A 56 -14.20 -4.71 9.52
C VAL A 56 -13.42 -3.50 9.02
N GLU A 57 -13.63 -2.37 9.69
CA GLU A 57 -12.87 -1.13 9.42
C GLU A 57 -11.46 -1.20 10.02
N PHE A 58 -11.33 -1.86 11.18
CA PHE A 58 -10.06 -2.05 11.89
C PHE A 58 -9.64 -3.52 11.83
N ILE A 59 -8.38 -3.76 11.53
CA ILE A 59 -7.77 -5.09 11.46
C ILE A 59 -6.51 -5.14 12.32
N PRO A 60 -6.06 -6.33 12.76
CA PRO A 60 -4.75 -6.49 13.38
C PRO A 60 -3.62 -6.05 12.43
N LEU A 61 -2.57 -5.44 12.98
CA LEU A 61 -1.38 -5.04 12.22
C LEU A 61 -0.78 -6.23 11.45
N GLY A 62 -0.79 -7.42 12.04
CA GLY A 62 -0.34 -8.63 11.36
C GLY A 62 -1.08 -8.90 10.06
N GLU A 63 -2.39 -8.71 10.03
CA GLU A 63 -3.22 -8.89 8.83
C GLU A 63 -2.93 -7.82 7.77
N GLU A 64 -2.73 -6.56 8.18
CA GLU A 64 -2.31 -5.48 7.29
C GLU A 64 -0.93 -5.76 6.67
N LEU A 65 0.04 -6.26 7.47
CA LEU A 65 1.38 -6.62 7.00
C LEU A 65 1.35 -7.80 6.02
N ASP A 66 0.50 -8.80 6.26
CA ASP A 66 0.34 -9.96 5.37
C ASP A 66 -0.31 -9.55 4.04
N THR A 67 -1.27 -8.61 4.07
CA THR A 67 -1.88 -8.01 2.88
C THR A 67 -0.85 -7.22 2.10
N LEU A 68 -0.07 -6.39 2.78
CA LEU A 68 1.00 -5.60 2.18
C LEU A 68 2.06 -6.48 1.53
N LYS A 69 2.44 -7.60 2.18
CA LYS A 69 3.36 -8.57 1.59
C LYS A 69 2.84 -9.13 0.27
N CYS A 70 1.55 -9.50 0.20
CA CYS A 70 0.95 -9.96 -1.06
C CYS A 70 0.99 -8.89 -2.15
N TYR A 71 0.77 -7.63 -1.81
CA TYR A 71 0.88 -6.51 -2.74
C TYR A 71 2.33 -6.34 -3.24
N VAL A 72 3.31 -6.39 -2.35
CA VAL A 72 4.75 -6.28 -2.69
C VAL A 72 5.18 -7.41 -3.62
N GLU A 73 4.82 -8.66 -3.33
CA GLU A 73 5.15 -9.80 -4.19
C GLU A 73 4.52 -9.65 -5.59
N LEU A 74 3.28 -9.17 -5.67
CA LEU A 74 2.64 -8.87 -6.94
C LEU A 74 3.40 -7.80 -7.73
N GLN A 75 3.90 -6.75 -7.06
CA GLN A 75 4.68 -5.70 -7.70
C GLN A 75 6.09 -6.18 -8.12
N HIS A 76 6.72 -7.10 -7.38
CA HIS A 76 7.97 -7.74 -7.78
C HIS A 76 7.83 -8.53 -9.08
N LEU A 77 6.72 -9.26 -9.24
CA LEU A 77 6.43 -10.00 -10.48
C LEU A 77 6.17 -9.06 -11.69
N ARG A 78 5.60 -7.87 -11.43
CA ARG A 78 5.34 -6.86 -12.48
C ARG A 78 6.58 -6.04 -12.84
N TYR A 79 7.41 -5.75 -11.87
CA TYR A 79 8.57 -4.87 -11.98
C TYR A 79 9.81 -5.55 -11.39
N PRO A 80 10.30 -6.63 -12.03
CA PRO A 80 11.44 -7.37 -11.52
C PRO A 80 12.67 -6.45 -11.41
N ASP A 81 13.47 -6.67 -10.37
CA ASP A 81 14.73 -5.97 -10.12
C ASP A 81 14.65 -4.44 -9.96
N THR A 82 13.46 -3.89 -9.72
CA THR A 82 13.28 -2.44 -9.54
C THR A 82 13.37 -1.99 -8.09
N PHE A 83 12.98 -2.83 -7.16
CA PHE A 83 13.05 -2.54 -5.72
C PHE A 83 13.25 -3.80 -4.88
N ASP A 84 13.75 -3.63 -3.65
CA ASP A 84 13.70 -4.61 -2.58
C ASP A 84 12.80 -4.10 -1.46
N TYR A 85 12.22 -5.01 -0.70
CA TYR A 85 11.36 -4.69 0.44
C TYR A 85 11.79 -5.48 1.67
N SER A 86 11.86 -4.81 2.81
CA SER A 86 12.04 -5.44 4.11
C SER A 86 11.03 -4.93 5.15
N CYS A 87 10.63 -5.81 6.05
CA CYS A 87 9.69 -5.51 7.13
C CYS A 87 10.32 -5.91 8.47
N GLU A 88 10.56 -4.92 9.32
CA GLU A 88 11.16 -5.07 10.65
C GLU A 88 10.14 -4.62 11.71
N VAL A 89 9.12 -5.42 11.91
CA VAL A 89 8.06 -5.20 12.91
C VAL A 89 8.05 -6.39 13.86
N ASP A 90 8.17 -6.10 15.17
CA ASP A 90 8.15 -7.12 16.21
C ASP A 90 6.83 -7.91 16.18
N GLU A 91 6.92 -9.21 16.37
CA GLU A 91 5.75 -10.10 16.45
C GLU A 91 4.77 -9.67 17.54
N ALA A 92 5.28 -9.13 18.67
CA ALA A 92 4.45 -8.61 19.76
C ALA A 92 3.55 -7.42 19.36
N LEU A 93 3.83 -6.75 18.26
CA LEU A 93 3.02 -5.62 17.77
C LEU A 93 1.88 -6.05 16.84
N ARG A 94 1.88 -7.30 16.36
CA ARG A 94 0.97 -7.76 15.32
C ARG A 94 -0.50 -7.76 15.73
N ASP A 95 -0.80 -7.82 17.03
CA ASP A 95 -2.17 -7.79 17.57
C ASP A 95 -2.73 -6.36 17.74
N ASN A 96 -1.88 -5.32 17.59
CA ASN A 96 -2.38 -3.94 17.59
C ASN A 96 -3.30 -3.72 16.39
N THR A 97 -4.40 -3.00 16.59
CA THR A 97 -5.40 -2.76 15.54
C THR A 97 -5.21 -1.40 14.89
N LEU A 98 -5.43 -1.35 13.58
CA LEU A 98 -5.38 -0.13 12.77
C LEU A 98 -6.44 -0.19 11.66
N PRO A 99 -6.83 0.97 11.08
CA PRO A 99 -7.69 0.97 9.92
C PRO A 99 -7.05 0.21 8.75
N LYS A 100 -7.82 -0.66 8.13
CA LYS A 100 -7.40 -1.51 7.00
C LYS A 100 -6.88 -0.68 5.82
N LEU A 101 -5.85 -1.17 5.10
CA LEU A 101 -5.26 -0.54 3.91
C LEU A 101 -4.67 0.87 4.18
N LEU A 102 -3.97 1.04 5.31
CA LEU A 102 -3.20 2.25 5.59
C LEU A 102 -1.79 2.22 5.00
N LEU A 103 -1.12 1.07 5.08
CA LEU A 103 0.29 0.93 4.68
C LEU A 103 0.48 0.78 3.17
N GLN A 104 -0.46 0.15 2.48
CA GLN A 104 -0.35 -0.08 1.04
C GLN A 104 -0.15 1.20 0.23
N PRO A 105 -0.92 2.30 0.41
CA PRO A 105 -0.72 3.54 -0.35
C PRO A 105 0.64 4.19 -0.07
N VAL A 106 1.19 4.01 1.14
CA VAL A 106 2.50 4.56 1.51
C VAL A 106 3.62 3.82 0.79
N VAL A 107 3.60 2.48 0.82
CA VAL A 107 4.58 1.63 0.11
C VAL A 107 4.41 1.77 -1.40
N GLU A 108 3.18 1.88 -1.91
CA GLU A 108 2.91 2.16 -3.31
C GLU A 108 3.56 3.46 -3.78
N ASN A 109 3.50 4.51 -2.95
CA ASN A 109 4.17 5.77 -3.23
C ASN A 109 5.70 5.59 -3.37
N SER A 110 6.34 4.83 -2.48
CA SER A 110 7.76 4.52 -2.58
C SER A 110 8.09 3.72 -3.86
N ILE A 111 7.29 2.73 -4.23
CA ILE A 111 7.51 1.93 -5.44
C ILE A 111 7.43 2.80 -6.70
N PHE A 112 6.41 3.66 -6.85
CA PHE A 112 6.19 4.39 -8.10
C PHE A 112 6.94 5.72 -8.20
N HIS A 113 7.26 6.35 -7.06
CA HIS A 113 7.94 7.65 -7.03
C HIS A 113 9.38 7.59 -6.57
N GLY A 114 9.78 6.52 -5.85
CA GLY A 114 11.15 6.28 -5.44
C GLY A 114 12.02 5.73 -6.57
N VAL A 115 11.43 5.01 -7.54
CA VAL A 115 12.17 4.36 -8.62
C VAL A 115 12.78 5.41 -9.56
N GLY A 116 14.10 5.39 -9.63
CA GLY A 116 14.90 6.21 -10.52
C GLY A 116 15.72 5.33 -11.47
N ARG A 117 17.04 5.65 -11.61
CA ARG A 117 17.99 4.88 -12.45
C ARG A 117 18.53 3.64 -11.73
N HIS A 118 18.31 3.50 -10.44
CA HIS A 118 18.85 2.42 -9.60
C HIS A 118 17.71 1.68 -8.90
N LYS A 119 17.98 0.42 -8.56
CA LYS A 119 17.12 -0.37 -7.68
C LYS A 119 17.05 0.30 -6.32
N ILE A 120 15.84 0.49 -5.80
CA ILE A 120 15.61 1.10 -4.50
C ILE A 120 15.37 0.05 -3.41
N HIS A 121 15.62 0.44 -2.16
CA HIS A 121 15.34 -0.36 -0.98
C HIS A 121 14.24 0.31 -0.16
N ILE A 122 13.13 -0.40 0.02
CA ILE A 122 12.00 0.05 0.83
C ILE A 122 12.03 -0.73 2.15
N ARG A 123 12.05 -0.01 3.26
CA ARG A 123 12.08 -0.60 4.61
C ARG A 123 10.87 -0.13 5.41
N LEU A 124 10.07 -1.06 5.91
CA LEU A 124 9.03 -0.82 6.89
C LEU A 124 9.53 -1.22 8.27
N ARG A 125 9.46 -0.30 9.22
CA ARG A 125 9.76 -0.56 10.64
C ARG A 125 8.57 -0.19 11.52
N GLY A 126 8.41 -0.89 12.64
CA GLY A 126 7.34 -0.62 13.61
C GLY A 126 7.83 -0.75 15.04
N TRP A 127 7.43 0.21 15.90
CA TRP A 127 7.72 0.20 17.34
C TRP A 127 6.65 0.98 18.12
N LEU A 128 6.68 0.87 19.45
CA LEU A 128 5.85 1.70 20.32
C LEU A 128 6.68 2.83 20.93
N GLU A 129 6.10 4.02 20.94
CA GLU A 129 6.55 5.16 21.76
C GLU A 129 5.47 5.45 22.80
N GLY A 130 5.66 4.96 24.03
CA GLY A 130 4.59 4.93 25.02
C GLY A 130 3.41 4.09 24.52
N ASP A 131 2.23 4.68 24.42
CA ASP A 131 1.02 4.03 23.93
C ASP A 131 0.78 4.28 22.41
N THR A 132 1.73 4.91 21.72
CA THR A 132 1.59 5.24 20.30
C THR A 132 2.35 4.25 19.44
N LEU A 133 1.65 3.60 18.51
CA LEU A 133 2.27 2.77 17.49
C LEU A 133 2.85 3.67 16.38
N ILE A 134 4.16 3.53 16.15
CA ILE A 134 4.88 4.20 15.07
C ILE A 134 5.17 3.16 13.99
N LEU A 135 4.73 3.46 12.76
CA LEU A 135 5.05 2.69 11.56
C LEU A 135 5.81 3.60 10.60
N ARG A 136 7.05 3.27 10.28
CA ARG A 136 7.93 4.05 9.44
C ARG A 136 8.23 3.32 8.14
N VAL A 137 7.90 3.93 7.02
CA VAL A 137 8.30 3.49 5.68
C VAL A 137 9.41 4.39 5.19
N GLU A 138 10.55 3.82 4.83
CA GLU A 138 11.73 4.52 4.32
C GLU A 138 12.09 3.95 2.94
N ASP A 139 12.47 4.81 2.01
CA ASP A 139 13.09 4.40 0.75
C ASP A 139 14.35 5.23 0.48
N ASP A 140 15.26 4.66 -0.31
CA ASP A 140 16.49 5.31 -0.78
C ASP A 140 16.35 5.83 -2.22
N GLY A 141 15.13 6.13 -2.63
CA GLY A 141 14.80 6.64 -3.96
C GLY A 141 15.18 8.09 -4.19
N VAL A 142 14.58 8.70 -5.22
CA VAL A 142 14.91 10.07 -5.65
C VAL A 142 14.47 11.15 -4.66
N GLY A 143 13.68 10.79 -3.66
CA GLY A 143 13.13 11.68 -2.64
C GLY A 143 12.06 12.64 -3.17
N ILE A 144 11.46 13.39 -2.25
CA ILE A 144 10.44 14.40 -2.55
C ILE A 144 10.96 15.74 -2.02
N SER A 145 10.95 16.78 -2.86
CA SER A 145 11.33 18.13 -2.41
C SER A 145 10.31 18.68 -1.39
N LYS A 146 10.79 19.53 -0.45
CA LYS A 146 9.93 20.17 0.56
C LYS A 146 8.73 20.88 -0.05
N ASP A 147 8.92 21.62 -1.14
CA ASP A 147 7.83 22.33 -1.84
C ASP A 147 6.74 21.36 -2.35
N LYS A 148 7.13 20.16 -2.77
CA LYS A 148 6.19 19.11 -3.17
C LYS A 148 5.50 18.46 -1.96
N ILE A 149 6.18 18.31 -0.83
CA ILE A 149 5.57 17.80 0.40
C ILE A 149 4.48 18.77 0.87
N ASP A 150 4.77 20.07 0.94
CA ASP A 150 3.81 21.10 1.34
C ASP A 150 2.60 21.17 0.39
N GLN A 151 2.82 20.97 -0.91
CA GLN A 151 1.74 20.88 -1.90
C GLN A 151 0.90 19.60 -1.75
N VAL A 152 1.52 18.45 -1.38
CA VAL A 152 0.81 17.18 -1.13
C VAL A 152 -0.07 17.30 0.12
N MET A 153 0.41 17.99 1.15
CA MET A 153 -0.30 18.12 2.42
C MET A 153 -1.38 19.23 2.38
N ASN A 154 -1.25 20.23 1.50
CA ASN A 154 -2.05 21.46 1.55
C ASN A 154 -2.92 21.77 0.33
N LYS A 155 -2.85 21.07 -0.81
CA LYS A 155 -3.64 21.43 -2.02
C LYS A 155 -4.15 20.25 -2.86
N ASP A 156 -5.33 20.48 -3.47
CA ASP A 156 -6.07 19.70 -4.45
C ASP A 156 -5.29 19.44 -5.75
N LEU A 157 -4.32 18.53 -5.76
CA LEU A 157 -3.68 18.12 -7.00
C LEU A 157 -3.87 16.62 -7.27
N GLN A 158 -4.50 16.36 -8.41
CA GLN A 158 -4.99 15.07 -8.91
C GLN A 158 -3.88 14.06 -9.23
N ILE A 159 -4.23 12.80 -9.05
CA ILE A 159 -3.92 11.53 -9.69
C ILE A 159 -3.16 10.49 -8.84
N ASN A 160 -2.03 10.76 -8.16
CA ASN A 160 -1.39 9.74 -7.28
C ASN A 160 -1.26 10.20 -5.81
N ARG A 161 -1.71 11.41 -5.52
CA ARG A 161 -1.65 12.05 -4.21
C ARG A 161 -2.88 11.77 -3.34
N VAL A 162 -3.95 11.25 -3.94
CA VAL A 162 -5.20 10.87 -3.27
C VAL A 162 -4.94 9.80 -2.20
N GLY A 163 -4.00 8.88 -2.45
CA GLY A 163 -3.67 7.81 -1.52
C GLY A 163 -3.14 8.31 -0.17
N LEU A 164 -2.07 9.12 -0.17
CA LEU A 164 -1.48 9.65 1.07
C LEU A 164 -2.40 10.61 1.81
N LYS A 165 -3.13 11.48 1.08
CA LYS A 165 -4.12 12.38 1.68
C LYS A 165 -5.22 11.57 2.37
N ASN A 166 -5.73 10.53 1.74
CA ASN A 166 -6.74 9.65 2.32
C ASN A 166 -6.21 8.93 3.58
N VAL A 167 -4.95 8.47 3.56
CA VAL A 167 -4.31 7.89 4.75
C VAL A 167 -4.27 8.90 5.89
N GLN A 168 -3.82 10.12 5.62
CA GLN A 168 -3.75 11.21 6.60
C GLN A 168 -5.13 11.53 7.19
N GLU A 169 -6.15 11.69 6.34
CA GLU A 169 -7.52 11.98 6.78
C GLU A 169 -8.10 10.84 7.61
N ARG A 170 -7.89 9.58 7.21
CA ARG A 170 -8.39 8.41 7.94
C ARG A 170 -7.72 8.27 9.31
N ILE A 171 -6.43 8.52 9.42
CA ILE A 171 -5.75 8.50 10.72
C ILE A 171 -6.30 9.60 11.62
N ARG A 172 -6.44 10.82 11.12
CA ARG A 172 -6.97 11.95 11.91
C ARG A 172 -8.42 11.75 12.35
N LEU A 173 -9.25 11.16 11.51
CA LEU A 173 -10.65 10.86 11.85
C LEU A 173 -10.76 9.82 12.96
N ASN A 174 -9.87 8.83 12.98
CA ASN A 174 -9.94 7.72 13.94
C ASN A 174 -9.18 8.00 15.25
N TYR A 175 -8.08 8.74 15.20
CA TYR A 175 -7.17 8.93 16.35
C TYR A 175 -7.03 10.40 16.79
N GLY A 176 -7.58 11.34 16.03
CA GLY A 176 -7.53 12.77 16.32
C GLY A 176 -6.40 13.53 15.61
N PRO A 177 -6.36 14.87 15.74
CA PRO A 177 -5.49 15.74 14.95
C PRO A 177 -3.98 15.63 15.31
N GLY A 178 -3.65 15.01 16.44
CA GLY A 178 -2.26 14.78 16.86
C GLY A 178 -1.59 13.60 16.17
N TYR A 179 -2.35 12.82 15.39
CA TYR A 179 -1.88 11.63 14.67
C TYR A 179 -1.93 11.85 13.16
N GLY A 180 -1.08 11.15 12.43
CA GLY A 180 -1.04 11.23 10.97
C GLY A 180 0.31 10.88 10.37
N LEU A 181 0.46 11.22 9.09
CA LEU A 181 1.74 11.14 8.38
C LEU A 181 2.64 12.31 8.81
N THR A 182 3.91 12.05 9.03
CA THR A 182 4.93 13.03 9.39
C THR A 182 6.14 12.94 8.46
#